data_11610eb643f59a2abc736e01d0beda69
#
_entry.id   11610eb643f59a2abc736e01d0beda69
#
_cell.length_a   1.000
_cell.length_b   1.000
_cell.length_c   1.000
_cell.angle_alpha   90.00
_cell.angle_beta   90.00
_cell.angle_gamma   90.00
#
_symmetry.space_group_name_H-M   'P 1'
#
loop_
_entity.id
_entity.type
_entity.pdbx_description
1 polymer ?
#
loop_
_entity_poly.entity_id
_entity_poly.type
_entity_poly.pdbx_seq_one_letter_code
_entity_poly.pdbx_strand_id
1 'polypeptide(L)'
;MNKTDLVAAIADQAELSKKDAEKALKAFTDVVADELKKGGKVQLVGFGTFEVSERAAREGRNPQTGAVMPIAASKAPKFKAGKALKDLINA
;
A
#
# COMPACT_ATOMS: atom_id res chain seq x y z
N MET A 1 -6.91 12.32 -9.10
CA MET A 1 -7.38 11.08 -9.75
C MET A 1 -7.99 10.17 -8.70
N ASN A 2 -9.20 9.73 -8.92
CA ASN A 2 -9.85 8.77 -8.04
C ASN A 2 -9.86 7.38 -8.69
N LYS A 3 -10.51 6.41 -8.04
CA LYS A 3 -10.57 5.03 -8.55
C LYS A 3 -11.18 4.96 -9.95
N THR A 4 -12.26 5.71 -10.19
CA THR A 4 -12.95 5.72 -11.49
C THR A 4 -12.03 6.23 -12.59
N ASP A 5 -11.30 7.31 -12.32
CA ASP A 5 -10.34 7.87 -13.26
C ASP A 5 -9.18 6.91 -13.52
N LEU A 6 -8.70 6.23 -12.47
CA LEU A 6 -7.63 5.25 -12.59
C LEU A 6 -8.07 4.06 -13.46
N VAL A 7 -9.28 3.54 -13.24
CA VAL A 7 -9.82 2.45 -14.04
C VAL A 7 -9.90 2.83 -15.51
N ALA A 8 -10.38 4.04 -15.81
CA ALA A 8 -10.47 4.53 -17.18
C ALA A 8 -9.10 4.64 -17.83
N ALA A 9 -8.11 5.13 -17.11
CA ALA A 9 -6.74 5.24 -17.62
C ALA A 9 -6.12 3.88 -17.88
N ILE A 10 -6.32 2.92 -16.98
CA ILE A 10 -5.83 1.54 -17.15
C ILE A 10 -6.50 0.88 -18.35
N ALA A 11 -7.81 1.04 -18.49
CA ALA A 11 -8.55 0.48 -19.62
C ALA A 11 -8.00 0.99 -20.95
N ASP A 12 -7.76 2.28 -21.02
CA ASP A 12 -7.21 2.91 -22.24
C ASP A 12 -5.80 2.41 -22.54
N GLN A 13 -4.92 2.45 -21.55
CA GLN A 13 -3.51 2.09 -21.75
C GLN A 13 -3.30 0.59 -22.00
N ALA A 14 -4.08 -0.25 -21.34
CA ALA A 14 -3.96 -1.71 -21.48
C ALA A 14 -4.87 -2.28 -22.57
N GLU A 15 -5.64 -1.43 -23.26
CA GLU A 15 -6.59 -1.86 -24.28
C GLU A 15 -7.61 -2.86 -23.74
N LEU A 16 -8.12 -2.58 -22.55
CA LEU A 16 -9.15 -3.38 -21.90
C LEU A 16 -10.46 -2.59 -21.83
N SER A 17 -11.57 -3.31 -21.66
CA SER A 17 -12.82 -2.67 -21.30
C SER A 17 -12.72 -2.09 -19.89
N LYS A 18 -13.53 -1.09 -19.57
CA LYS A 18 -13.55 -0.52 -18.21
C LYS A 18 -13.91 -1.60 -17.16
N LYS A 19 -14.82 -2.50 -17.53
CA LYS A 19 -15.21 -3.61 -16.66
C LYS A 19 -14.04 -4.53 -16.36
N ASP A 20 -13.25 -4.91 -17.35
CA ASP A 20 -12.08 -5.77 -17.17
C ASP A 20 -10.98 -5.05 -16.42
N ALA A 21 -10.77 -3.77 -16.69
CA ALA A 21 -9.80 -2.94 -15.98
C ALA A 21 -10.16 -2.82 -14.49
N GLU A 22 -11.45 -2.66 -14.16
CA GLU A 22 -11.92 -2.61 -12.79
C GLU A 22 -11.69 -3.94 -12.07
N LYS A 23 -11.98 -5.05 -12.72
CA LYS A 23 -11.71 -6.39 -12.17
C LYS A 23 -10.22 -6.61 -11.93
N ALA A 24 -9.38 -6.19 -12.87
CA ALA A 24 -7.93 -6.33 -12.74
C ALA A 24 -7.40 -5.50 -11.56
N LEU A 25 -7.88 -4.28 -11.41
CA LEU A 25 -7.46 -3.42 -10.30
C LEU A 25 -7.92 -4.00 -8.95
N LYS A 26 -9.16 -4.48 -8.89
CA LYS A 26 -9.66 -5.12 -7.67
C LYS A 26 -8.85 -6.36 -7.31
N ALA A 27 -8.58 -7.21 -8.29
CA ALA A 27 -7.76 -8.40 -8.08
C ALA A 27 -6.36 -8.03 -7.60
N PHE A 28 -5.76 -6.98 -8.17
CA PHE A 28 -4.44 -6.50 -7.77
C PHE A 28 -4.44 -6.07 -6.29
N THR A 29 -5.38 -5.24 -5.88
CA THR A 29 -5.44 -4.78 -4.49
C THR A 29 -5.74 -5.92 -3.52
N ASP A 30 -6.59 -6.87 -3.90
CA ASP A 30 -6.92 -8.03 -3.07
C ASP A 30 -5.68 -8.94 -2.90
N VAL A 31 -4.95 -9.20 -3.97
CA VAL A 31 -3.73 -10.03 -3.93
C VAL A 31 -2.66 -9.37 -3.07
N VAL A 32 -2.46 -8.06 -3.22
CA VAL A 32 -1.50 -7.31 -2.40
C VAL A 32 -1.90 -7.39 -0.93
N ALA A 33 -3.17 -7.17 -0.62
CA ALA A 33 -3.66 -7.23 0.75
C ALA A 33 -3.45 -8.61 1.38
N ASP A 34 -3.74 -9.68 0.64
CA ASP A 34 -3.57 -11.05 1.13
C ASP A 34 -2.10 -11.37 1.40
N GLU A 35 -1.19 -10.94 0.51
CA GLU A 35 0.23 -11.18 0.70
C GLU A 35 0.76 -10.43 1.92
N LEU A 36 0.36 -9.18 2.11
CA LEU A 36 0.75 -8.40 3.28
C LEU A 36 0.18 -8.99 4.57
N LYS A 37 -1.03 -9.54 4.53
CA LYS A 37 -1.65 -10.20 5.67
C LYS A 37 -0.83 -11.39 6.16
N LYS A 38 -0.19 -12.10 5.24
CA LYS A 38 0.71 -13.22 5.55
C LYS A 38 2.08 -12.79 6.05
N GLY A 39 2.35 -11.49 6.07
CA GLY A 39 3.66 -10.95 6.42
C GLY A 39 4.65 -10.91 5.28
N GLY A 40 4.21 -11.20 4.06
CA GLY A 40 5.03 -11.12 2.86
C GLY A 40 5.12 -9.71 2.30
N LYS A 41 5.74 -9.60 1.15
CA LYS A 41 5.86 -8.34 0.43
C LYS A 41 5.60 -8.55 -1.06
N VAL A 42 5.20 -7.48 -1.74
CA VAL A 42 5.01 -7.49 -3.20
C VAL A 42 6.00 -6.50 -3.80
N GLN A 43 6.95 -7.01 -4.55
CA GLN A 43 7.99 -6.19 -5.18
C GLN A 43 7.69 -6.03 -6.67
N LEU A 44 7.53 -4.78 -7.10
CA LEU A 44 7.32 -4.45 -8.51
C LEU A 44 8.57 -3.72 -9.00
N VAL A 45 9.40 -4.44 -9.74
CA VAL A 45 10.66 -3.90 -10.26
C VAL A 45 10.38 -2.66 -11.11
N GLY A 46 11.09 -1.57 -10.82
CA GLY A 46 10.91 -0.30 -11.52
C GLY A 46 9.78 0.58 -10.99
N PHE A 47 8.98 0.09 -10.06
CA PHE A 47 7.87 0.85 -9.48
C PHE A 47 8.04 1.04 -7.97
N GLY A 48 8.07 -0.04 -7.22
CA GLY A 48 8.22 0.01 -5.77
C GLY A 48 7.85 -1.30 -5.11
N THR A 49 7.84 -1.30 -3.79
CA THR A 49 7.59 -2.49 -3.00
C THR A 49 6.53 -2.20 -1.95
N PHE A 50 5.50 -3.06 -1.90
CA PHE A 50 4.53 -3.06 -0.80
C PHE A 50 5.04 -4.02 0.27
N GLU A 51 5.10 -3.58 1.51
CA GLU A 51 5.61 -4.38 2.61
C GLU A 51 4.85 -4.08 3.89
N VAL A 52 5.09 -4.90 4.92
CA VAL A 52 4.50 -4.69 6.24
C VAL A 52 5.58 -4.14 7.16
N SER A 53 5.24 -3.06 7.85
CA SER A 53 6.06 -2.51 8.91
C SER A 53 5.46 -2.93 10.24
N GLU A 54 6.27 -3.56 11.10
CA GLU A 54 5.82 -3.96 12.43
C GLU A 54 6.28 -2.93 13.46
N ARG A 55 5.35 -2.55 14.32
CA ARG A 55 5.65 -1.70 15.47
C ARG A 55 5.55 -2.57 16.70
N ALA A 56 6.64 -2.68 17.45
CA ALA A 56 6.66 -3.41 18.70
C ALA A 56 5.73 -2.77 19.73
N ALA A 57 5.22 -3.58 20.66
CA ALA A 57 4.49 -3.06 21.81
C ALA A 57 5.41 -2.13 22.60
N ARG A 58 4.85 -1.03 23.07
CA ARG A 58 5.58 -0.03 23.85
C ARG A 58 4.67 0.62 24.88
N GLU A 59 5.27 1.37 25.82
CA GLU A 59 4.53 2.19 26.77
C GLU A 59 4.40 3.61 26.22
N GLY A 60 3.20 4.15 26.34
CA GLY A 60 2.93 5.54 26.04
C GLY A 60 2.38 6.24 27.27
N ARG A 61 2.29 7.56 27.22
CA ARG A 61 1.67 8.35 28.30
C ARG A 61 0.40 9.01 27.82
N ASN A 62 -0.61 8.98 28.68
CA ASN A 62 -1.82 9.75 28.46
C ASN A 62 -1.48 11.24 28.70
N PRO A 63 -1.63 12.11 27.68
CA PRO A 63 -1.29 13.52 27.83
C PRO A 63 -2.16 14.28 28.83
N GLN A 64 -3.34 13.78 29.16
CA GLN A 64 -4.25 14.43 30.09
C GLN A 64 -4.00 14.04 31.55
N THR A 65 -3.67 12.78 31.81
CA THR A 65 -3.51 12.25 33.16
C THR A 65 -2.05 11.94 33.50
N GLY A 66 -1.18 11.87 32.54
CA GLY A 66 0.22 11.47 32.74
C GLY A 66 0.38 9.97 33.03
N ALA A 67 -0.71 9.20 33.00
CA ALA A 67 -0.65 7.78 33.28
C ALA A 67 0.04 7.04 32.12
N VAL A 68 0.81 6.00 32.48
CA VAL A 68 1.46 5.13 31.50
C VAL A 68 0.40 4.19 30.92
N MET A 69 0.33 4.11 29.60
CA MET A 69 -0.59 3.24 28.89
C MET A 69 0.18 2.29 27.99
N PRO A 70 -0.14 0.98 28.00
CA PRO A 70 0.47 0.08 27.06
C PRO A 70 -0.04 0.34 25.65
N ILE A 71 0.87 0.41 24.67
CA ILE A 71 0.54 0.48 23.26
C ILE A 71 0.84 -0.87 22.66
N ALA A 72 -0.20 -1.55 22.17
CA ALA A 72 -0.06 -2.88 21.60
C ALA A 72 0.80 -2.87 20.34
N ALA A 73 1.46 -3.99 20.07
CA ALA A 73 2.14 -4.19 18.80
C ALA A 73 1.14 -4.09 17.65
N SER A 74 1.56 -3.47 16.56
CA SER A 74 0.70 -3.31 15.39
C SER A 74 1.49 -3.53 14.12
N LYS A 75 0.77 -3.85 13.04
CA LYS A 75 1.33 -3.98 11.70
C LYS A 75 0.70 -2.92 10.80
N ALA A 76 1.51 -2.29 9.98
CA ALA A 76 1.03 -1.28 9.05
C ALA A 76 1.52 -1.58 7.64
N PRO A 77 0.66 -1.46 6.62
CA PRO A 77 1.11 -1.56 5.24
C PRO A 77 1.97 -0.36 4.90
N LYS A 78 3.01 -0.57 4.10
CA LYS A 78 3.94 0.46 3.70
C LYS A 78 4.31 0.28 2.24
N PHE A 79 4.44 1.39 1.51
CA PHE A 79 4.92 1.38 0.14
C PHE A 79 6.25 2.12 0.06
N LYS A 80 7.27 1.43 -0.45
CA LYS A 80 8.57 2.04 -0.75
C LYS A 80 8.69 2.26 -2.24
N ALA A 81 8.74 3.51 -2.67
CA ALA A 81 8.92 3.82 -4.08
C ALA A 81 10.29 3.33 -4.58
N GLY A 82 10.30 2.74 -5.77
CA GLY A 82 11.52 2.33 -6.41
C GLY A 82 12.29 3.53 -6.97
N LYS A 83 13.57 3.32 -7.25
CA LYS A 83 14.42 4.38 -7.77
C LYS A 83 13.90 4.94 -9.10
N ALA A 84 13.47 4.06 -10.00
CA ALA A 84 12.95 4.48 -11.30
C ALA A 84 11.74 5.39 -11.17
N LEU A 85 10.82 5.09 -10.25
CA LEU A 85 9.66 5.93 -9.99
C LEU A 85 10.06 7.27 -9.40
N LYS A 86 10.98 7.28 -8.44
CA LYS A 86 11.50 8.53 -7.84
C LYS A 86 12.17 9.40 -8.88
N ASP A 87 13.00 8.81 -9.74
CA ASP A 87 13.71 9.54 -10.79
C ASP A 87 12.74 10.14 -11.79
N LEU A 88 11.69 9.40 -12.14
CA LEU A 88 10.66 9.86 -13.08
C LEU A 88 9.94 11.10 -12.54
N ILE A 89 9.61 11.12 -11.26
CA ILE A 89 8.90 12.23 -10.62
C ILE A 89 9.80 13.45 -10.47
N ASN A 90 11.09 13.24 -10.26
CA ASN A 90 12.06 14.30 -10.05
C ASN A 90 12.82 14.71 -11.33
N ALA A 91 12.36 14.22 -12.46
CA ALA A 91 12.96 14.55 -13.75
C ALA A 91 12.64 15.99 -14.17
#